data_28461ebed2cd5bd4e111888ad892bb8c
#
_entry.id   28461ebed2cd5bd4e111888ad892bb8c
#
_cell.length_a   1.000
_cell.length_b   1.000
_cell.length_c   1.000
_cell.angle_alpha   90.00
_cell.angle_beta   90.00
_cell.angle_gamma   90.00
#
_symmetry.space_group_name_H-M   'P 1'
#
loop_
_entity.id
_entity.type
_entity.pdbx_description
1 polymer ?
#
loop_
_entity_poly.entity_id
_entity_poly.type
_entity_poly.pdbx_seq_one_letter_code
_entity_poly.pdbx_strand_id
1 'polypeptide(L)'
;MKFTKYSSGANAFYESAEINGLKAVIHGTNAIHTFDIKLGARYKITIQNVVSNARELKIYQEMFASDLSKAKALAEHFLNVWAATTGKVA
;
A
#
# COMPACT_ATOMS: atom_id res chain seq x y z
N MET A 1 -1.98 11.27 8.06
CA MET A 1 -2.25 9.81 8.15
C MET A 1 -1.05 9.11 8.78
N LYS A 2 -1.30 8.22 9.70
CA LYS A 2 -0.25 7.44 10.34
C LYS A 2 -0.04 6.11 9.64
N PHE A 3 1.22 5.71 9.55
CA PHE A 3 1.60 4.41 9.04
C PHE A 3 2.34 3.65 10.13
N THR A 4 2.04 2.37 10.26
CA THR A 4 2.75 1.50 11.18
C THR A 4 3.81 0.76 10.38
N LYS A 5 5.05 0.82 10.85
CA LYS A 5 6.16 0.13 10.20
C LYS A 5 6.30 -1.28 10.73
N TYR A 6 6.39 -2.23 9.82
CA TYR A 6 6.69 -3.62 10.13
C TYR A 6 8.01 -4.01 9.50
N SER A 7 8.82 -4.78 10.20
CA SER A 7 10.08 -5.28 9.69
C SER A 7 10.10 -6.79 9.81
N SER A 8 10.53 -7.45 8.73
CA SER A 8 10.69 -8.89 8.73
C SER A 8 11.98 -9.19 7.96
N GLY A 9 13.06 -9.41 8.70
CA GLY A 9 14.37 -9.62 8.09
C GLY A 9 14.81 -8.41 7.29
N ALA A 10 15.11 -8.62 6.01
CA ALA A 10 15.55 -7.56 5.11
C ALA A 10 14.40 -6.74 4.55
N ASN A 11 13.17 -7.20 4.75
CA ASN A 11 11.99 -6.54 4.20
C ASN A 11 11.37 -5.62 5.23
N ALA A 12 10.99 -4.44 4.79
CA ALA A 12 10.25 -3.49 5.61
C ALA A 12 8.99 -3.07 4.86
N PHE A 13 7.89 -2.97 5.58
CA PHE A 13 6.67 -2.44 4.96
C PHE A 13 5.90 -1.61 5.97
N TYR A 14 5.03 -0.77 5.44
CA TYR A 14 4.23 0.16 6.21
C TYR A 14 2.77 -0.07 5.90
N GLU A 15 1.92 -0.03 6.91
CA GLU A 15 0.48 -0.16 6.73
C GLU A 15 -0.23 1.05 7.32
N SER A 16 -1.20 1.55 6.59
CA SER A 16 -2.08 2.61 7.09
C SER A 16 -3.15 2.02 8.01
N ALA A 17 -3.85 2.90 8.72
CA ALA A 17 -5.08 2.51 9.39
C ALA A 17 -6.13 2.11 8.35
N GLU A 18 -7.08 1.30 8.78
CA GLU A 18 -8.21 0.90 7.94
C GLU A 18 -9.18 2.07 7.77
N ILE A 19 -9.63 2.27 6.54
CA ILE A 19 -10.69 3.23 6.23
C ILE A 19 -11.72 2.52 5.36
N ASN A 20 -12.92 2.35 5.87
CA ASN A 20 -14.03 1.69 5.15
C ASN A 20 -13.66 0.32 4.59
N GLY A 21 -12.92 -0.46 5.38
CA GLY A 21 -12.52 -1.81 4.98
C GLY A 21 -11.33 -1.88 4.05
N LEU A 22 -10.68 -0.75 3.80
CA LEU A 22 -9.49 -0.69 2.95
C LEU A 22 -8.29 -0.21 3.72
N LYS A 23 -7.11 -0.57 3.25
CA LYS A 23 -5.85 -0.05 3.78
C LYS A 23 -4.83 0.14 2.66
N ALA A 24 -3.84 0.96 2.90
CA ALA A 24 -2.71 1.12 2.02
C ALA A 24 -1.50 0.40 2.60
N VAL A 25 -0.77 -0.31 1.77
CA VAL A 25 0.46 -1.01 2.17
C VAL A 25 1.60 -0.52 1.30
N ILE A 26 2.71 -0.16 1.93
CA ILE A 26 3.92 0.30 1.25
C ILE A 26 5.01 -0.73 1.49
N HIS A 27 5.49 -1.33 0.41
CA HIS A 27 6.57 -2.31 0.44
C HIS A 27 7.89 -1.64 0.10
N GLY A 28 8.93 -1.91 0.89
CA GLY A 28 10.26 -1.38 0.64
C GLY A 28 10.98 -2.11 -0.48
N THR A 29 12.15 -1.58 -0.83
CA THR A 29 12.94 -2.03 -1.98
C THR A 29 13.24 -3.53 -2.00
N ASN A 30 13.53 -4.09 -0.85
CA ASN A 30 13.91 -5.51 -0.78
C ASN A 30 12.75 -6.45 -1.10
N ALA A 31 11.53 -5.94 -1.05
CA ALA A 31 10.35 -6.72 -1.38
C ALA A 31 9.90 -6.50 -2.83
N ILE A 32 10.60 -5.65 -3.57
CA ILE A 32 10.26 -5.31 -4.95
C ILE A 32 11.05 -6.21 -5.89
N HIS A 33 10.40 -6.67 -6.95
CA HIS A 33 11.06 -7.46 -7.97
C HIS A 33 12.04 -6.61 -8.79
N THR A 34 13.01 -7.28 -9.40
CA THR A 34 14.01 -6.62 -10.25
C THR A 34 13.39 -5.76 -11.34
N PHE A 35 12.24 -6.17 -11.83
CA PHE A 35 11.50 -5.42 -12.82
C PHE A 35 11.13 -4.01 -12.34
N ASP A 36 10.66 -3.93 -11.11
CA ASP A 36 10.26 -2.65 -10.52
C ASP A 36 11.47 -1.74 -10.29
N ILE A 37 12.61 -2.33 -9.96
CA ILE A 37 13.84 -1.59 -9.76
C ILE A 37 14.28 -0.91 -11.05
N LYS A 38 14.04 -1.53 -12.20
CA LYS A 38 14.38 -0.94 -13.50
C LYS A 38 13.62 0.34 -13.79
N LEU A 39 12.48 0.52 -13.16
CA LEU A 39 11.69 1.74 -13.28
C LEU A 39 12.13 2.82 -12.31
N GLY A 40 13.19 2.56 -11.53
CA GLY A 40 13.66 3.50 -10.52
C GLY A 40 12.81 3.50 -9.26
N ALA A 41 11.90 2.56 -9.13
CA ALA A 41 11.02 2.47 -7.96
C ALA A 41 11.79 1.89 -6.78
N ARG A 42 11.54 2.46 -5.59
CA ARG A 42 12.07 1.95 -4.34
C ARG A 42 10.95 1.44 -3.43
N TYR A 43 9.74 1.84 -3.71
CA TYR A 43 8.57 1.49 -2.91
C TYR A 43 7.42 1.13 -3.83
N LYS A 44 6.71 0.09 -3.44
CA LYS A 44 5.48 -0.32 -4.11
C LYS A 44 4.33 -0.07 -3.15
N ILE A 45 3.30 0.61 -3.61
CA ILE A 45 2.12 0.94 -2.82
C ILE A 45 0.94 0.14 -3.36
N THR A 46 0.21 -0.52 -2.47
CA THR A 46 -1.03 -1.20 -2.84
C THR A 46 -2.18 -0.64 -2.00
N ILE A 47 -3.32 -0.45 -2.65
CA ILE A 47 -4.58 -0.17 -1.96
C ILE A 47 -5.36 -1.48 -2.00
N GLN A 48 -5.68 -2.00 -0.83
CA GLN A 48 -6.27 -3.34 -0.73
C GLN A 48 -7.31 -3.41 0.37
N ASN A 49 -8.14 -4.45 0.32
CA ASN A 49 -9.10 -4.69 1.39
C ASN A 49 -8.41 -5.27 2.62
N VAL A 50 -9.08 -5.16 3.76
CA VAL A 50 -8.60 -5.75 5.01
C VAL A 50 -9.29 -7.10 5.16
N VAL A 51 -8.51 -8.17 5.14
CA VAL A 51 -9.04 -9.54 5.23
C VAL A 51 -8.20 -10.37 6.17
N SER A 52 -8.82 -11.37 6.77
CA SER A 52 -8.13 -12.34 7.61
C SER A 52 -7.63 -13.55 6.83
N ASN A 53 -8.07 -13.69 5.59
CA ASN A 53 -7.73 -14.82 4.72
C ASN A 53 -7.18 -14.29 3.40
N ALA A 54 -5.97 -14.74 3.06
CA ALA A 54 -5.31 -14.31 1.82
C ALA A 54 -6.13 -14.59 0.55
N ARG A 55 -7.01 -15.58 0.59
CA ARG A 55 -7.86 -15.91 -0.56
C ARG A 55 -8.86 -14.80 -0.88
N GLU A 56 -9.21 -13.99 0.10
CA GLU A 56 -10.17 -12.90 -0.05
C GLU A 56 -9.49 -11.57 -0.35
N LEU A 57 -8.17 -11.57 -0.46
CA LEU A 57 -7.41 -10.37 -0.73
C LEU A 57 -7.78 -9.81 -2.11
N LYS A 58 -8.12 -8.52 -2.13
CA LYS A 58 -8.38 -7.80 -3.36
C LYS A 58 -7.54 -6.56 -3.38
N ILE A 59 -6.75 -6.39 -4.44
CA ILE A 59 -5.93 -5.21 -4.66
C ILE A 59 -6.66 -4.31 -5.63
N TYR A 60 -6.95 -3.08 -5.19
CA TYR A 60 -7.67 -2.10 -6.00
C TYR A 60 -6.73 -1.28 -6.88
N GLN A 61 -5.51 -1.05 -6.40
CA GLN A 61 -4.56 -0.24 -7.15
C GLN A 61 -3.13 -0.54 -6.68
N GLU A 62 -2.20 -0.55 -7.63
CA GLU A 62 -0.77 -0.64 -7.36
C GLU A 62 -0.08 0.59 -7.91
N MET A 63 0.90 1.10 -7.15
CA MET A 63 1.65 2.29 -7.53
C MET A 63 3.10 2.11 -7.12
N PHE A 64 3.96 2.95 -7.66
CA PHE A 64 5.39 2.91 -7.35
C PHE A 64 5.88 4.32 -7.06
N ALA A 65 6.85 4.42 -6.15
CA ALA A 65 7.46 5.70 -5.79
C ALA A 65 8.95 5.54 -5.56
N SER A 66 9.68 6.61 -5.78
CA SER A 66 11.13 6.62 -5.64
C SER A 66 11.57 6.89 -4.19
N ASP A 67 10.73 7.50 -3.37
CA ASP A 67 11.05 7.76 -1.97
C ASP A 67 9.83 7.55 -1.07
N LEU A 68 10.11 7.40 0.23
CA LEU A 68 9.07 7.07 1.19
C LEU A 68 8.04 8.20 1.35
N SER A 69 8.49 9.44 1.30
CA SER A 69 7.59 10.59 1.42
C SER A 69 6.55 10.59 0.31
N LYS A 70 6.98 10.37 -0.93
CA LYS A 70 6.07 10.26 -2.07
C LYS A 70 5.18 9.04 -1.95
N ALA A 71 5.72 7.91 -1.48
CA ALA A 71 4.95 6.70 -1.29
C ALA A 71 3.81 6.93 -0.30
N LYS A 72 4.09 7.60 0.82
CA LYS A 72 3.07 7.91 1.81
C LYS A 72 2.02 8.86 1.27
N ALA A 73 2.43 9.87 0.50
CA ALA A 73 1.50 10.83 -0.09
C ALA A 73 0.56 10.14 -1.08
N LEU A 74 1.08 9.27 -1.93
CA LEU A 74 0.27 8.49 -2.87
C LEU A 74 -0.67 7.56 -2.13
N ALA A 75 -0.17 6.87 -1.12
CA ALA A 75 -0.96 5.95 -0.33
C ALA A 75 -2.16 6.65 0.31
N GLU A 76 -1.93 7.79 0.94
CA GLU A 76 -2.99 8.57 1.57
C GLU A 76 -4.02 9.05 0.56
N HIS A 77 -3.55 9.63 -0.53
CA HIS A 77 -4.44 10.18 -1.56
C HIS A 77 -5.36 9.08 -2.13
N PHE A 78 -4.77 7.98 -2.59
CA PHE A 78 -5.56 6.95 -3.26
C PHE A 78 -6.37 6.09 -2.29
N LEU A 79 -5.90 5.92 -1.07
CA LEU A 79 -6.72 5.25 -0.07
C LEU A 79 -7.99 6.04 0.20
N ASN A 80 -7.89 7.35 0.32
CA ASN A 80 -9.07 8.21 0.52
C ASN A 80 -9.99 8.17 -0.68
N VAL A 81 -9.45 8.17 -1.89
CA VAL A 81 -10.25 8.07 -3.13
C VAL A 81 -11.03 6.76 -3.15
N TRP A 82 -10.37 5.63 -2.95
CA TRP A 82 -11.03 4.33 -2.98
C TRP A 82 -11.99 4.15 -1.81
N ALA A 83 -11.62 4.61 -0.62
CA ALA A 83 -12.49 4.52 0.54
C ALA A 83 -13.78 5.32 0.35
N ALA A 84 -13.67 6.51 -0.24
CA ALA A 84 -14.85 7.34 -0.53
C ALA A 84 -15.76 6.68 -1.57
N THR A 85 -15.16 5.98 -2.53
CA THR A 85 -15.91 5.29 -3.58
C THR A 85 -16.61 4.05 -3.04
N THR A 86 -15.88 3.19 -2.32
CA THR A 86 -16.42 1.92 -1.84
C THR A 86 -17.31 2.09 -0.62
N GLY A 87 -16.99 3.04 0.24
CA GLY A 87 -17.75 3.29 1.46
C GLY A 87 -19.18 3.73 1.22
N LYS A 88 -19.46 4.29 0.04
CA LYS A 88 -20.81 4.74 -0.31
C LYS A 88 -21.73 3.59 -0.68
N VAL A 89 -21.17 2.44 -0.95
CA VAL A 89 -21.93 1.28 -1.39
C VAL A 89 -22.43 0.45 -0.21
N ALA A 90 -21.80 0.63 0.91
CA ALA A 90 -22.14 -0.13 2.11
C ALA A 90 -23.49 0.26 2.69
#